data_c256e03521314daa9609389e984f265c
#
_entry.id   c256e03521314daa9609389e984f265c
#
_cell.length_a   1.000
_cell.length_b   1.000
_cell.length_c   1.000
_cell.angle_alpha   90.00
_cell.angle_beta   90.00
_cell.angle_gamma   90.00
#
_symmetry.space_group_name_H-M   'P 1'
#
loop_
_entity.id
_entity.type
_entity.pdbx_description
1 polymer ?
#
loop_
_entity_poly.entity_id
_entity_poly.type
_entity_poly.pdbx_seq_one_letter_code
_entity_poly.pdbx_strand_id
1 'polypeptide(L)'
;MSVFLNASEETSSSLTRQKFEVLELKKELNDFYKDKEQEYQERKKELEGILSQIEKEKNEIKDLHDKNLEILQDIKLAVESKTSKIYNQMKPKIAADIFNQMIGEGKIDDVFDIILKLKESNVTQIMKFLSVPNASILTQMLENFNINKEKKD
;
A
#
# COMPACT_ATOMS: atom_id res chain seq x y z
N MET A 1 -81.76 -37.20 23.08
CA MET A 1 -80.88 -37.50 21.92
C MET A 1 -80.44 -36.28 21.10
N SER A 2 -81.11 -35.15 21.19
CA SER A 2 -80.72 -33.96 20.36
C SER A 2 -79.46 -33.20 20.78
N VAL A 3 -79.05 -33.28 22.04
CA VAL A 3 -77.91 -32.49 22.57
C VAL A 3 -76.58 -33.07 22.14
N PHE A 4 -76.42 -34.35 21.92
CA PHE A 4 -75.21 -35.00 21.49
C PHE A 4 -74.87 -34.80 19.99
N LEU A 5 -75.91 -34.65 19.16
CA LEU A 5 -75.68 -34.36 17.73
C LEU A 5 -75.15 -32.94 17.51
N ASN A 6 -75.70 -31.94 18.22
CA ASN A 6 -75.20 -30.56 18.11
C ASN A 6 -73.74 -30.40 18.58
N ALA A 7 -73.34 -31.06 19.67
CA ALA A 7 -72.01 -31.05 20.18
C ALA A 7 -70.97 -31.68 19.19
N SER A 8 -71.42 -32.72 18.46
CA SER A 8 -70.59 -33.37 17.44
C SER A 8 -70.42 -32.52 16.15
N GLU A 9 -71.47 -31.81 15.74
CA GLU A 9 -71.45 -30.90 14.60
C GLU A 9 -70.62 -29.64 14.90
N GLU A 10 -70.71 -29.03 16.10
CA GLU A 10 -69.92 -27.94 16.53
C GLU A 10 -68.45 -28.32 16.62
N THR A 11 -68.07 -29.50 17.11
CA THR A 11 -66.68 -29.99 17.17
C THR A 11 -66.14 -30.27 15.77
N SER A 12 -66.90 -30.81 14.85
CA SER A 12 -66.51 -31.04 13.46
C SER A 12 -66.31 -29.72 12.70
N SER A 13 -67.17 -28.73 12.91
CA SER A 13 -67.08 -27.39 12.34
C SER A 13 -65.84 -26.67 12.89
N SER A 14 -65.56 -26.77 14.19
CA SER A 14 -64.37 -26.20 14.84
C SER A 14 -63.05 -26.81 14.30
N LEU A 15 -63.01 -28.13 14.11
CA LEU A 15 -61.86 -28.83 13.53
C LEU A 15 -61.61 -28.42 12.08
N THR A 16 -62.65 -28.26 11.28
CA THR A 16 -62.55 -27.79 9.90
C THR A 16 -61.98 -26.38 9.84
N ARG A 17 -62.47 -25.50 10.72
CA ARG A 17 -61.98 -24.14 10.84
C ARG A 17 -60.48 -24.11 11.22
N GLN A 18 -60.11 -24.89 12.23
CA GLN A 18 -58.68 -25.00 12.63
C GLN A 18 -57.78 -25.52 11.48
N LYS A 19 -58.29 -26.47 10.69
CA LYS A 19 -57.59 -27.01 9.52
C LYS A 19 -57.37 -25.94 8.46
N PHE A 20 -58.32 -25.09 8.20
CA PHE A 20 -58.20 -23.97 7.29
C PHE A 20 -57.19 -22.95 7.80
N GLU A 21 -57.25 -22.59 9.08
CA GLU A 21 -56.28 -21.66 9.70
C GLU A 21 -54.84 -22.20 9.59
N VAL A 22 -54.61 -23.47 9.84
CA VAL A 22 -53.30 -24.11 9.70
C VAL A 22 -52.83 -24.09 8.26
N LEU A 23 -53.69 -24.34 7.28
CA LEU A 23 -53.32 -24.28 5.86
C LEU A 23 -52.96 -22.86 5.42
N GLU A 24 -53.70 -21.86 5.92
CA GLU A 24 -53.42 -20.45 5.63
C GLU A 24 -52.07 -20.02 6.24
N LEU A 25 -51.85 -20.34 7.52
CA LEU A 25 -50.56 -20.09 8.19
C LEU A 25 -49.40 -20.79 7.50
N LYS A 26 -49.59 -22.01 7.02
CA LYS A 26 -48.57 -22.73 6.26
C LYS A 26 -48.25 -22.03 4.95
N LYS A 27 -49.28 -21.51 4.26
CA LYS A 27 -49.07 -20.74 3.02
C LYS A 27 -48.32 -19.45 3.29
N GLU A 28 -48.74 -18.67 4.29
CA GLU A 28 -48.08 -17.44 4.69
C GLU A 28 -46.63 -17.70 5.07
N LEU A 29 -46.33 -18.75 5.81
CA LEU A 29 -45.00 -19.14 6.19
C LEU A 29 -44.12 -19.49 4.96
N ASN A 30 -44.66 -20.24 4.01
CA ASN A 30 -44.00 -20.59 2.78
C ASN A 30 -43.70 -19.35 1.93
N ASP A 31 -44.63 -18.41 1.81
CA ASP A 31 -44.47 -17.16 1.09
C ASP A 31 -43.40 -16.29 1.77
N PHE A 32 -43.43 -16.21 3.10
CA PHE A 32 -42.41 -15.52 3.89
C PHE A 32 -41.00 -16.09 3.66
N TYR A 33 -40.83 -17.41 3.69
CA TYR A 33 -39.55 -18.04 3.42
C TYR A 33 -39.07 -17.82 1.99
N LYS A 34 -40.00 -17.86 1.03
CA LYS A 34 -39.68 -17.58 -0.37
C LYS A 34 -39.18 -16.15 -0.58
N ASP A 35 -39.85 -15.17 0.03
CA ASP A 35 -39.46 -13.77 -0.04
C ASP A 35 -38.10 -13.53 0.64
N LYS A 36 -37.89 -14.17 1.80
CA LYS A 36 -36.59 -14.08 2.49
C LYS A 36 -35.46 -14.75 1.74
N GLU A 37 -35.70 -15.86 1.08
CA GLU A 37 -34.73 -16.51 0.21
C GLU A 37 -34.36 -15.60 -0.99
N GLN A 38 -35.36 -14.98 -1.60
CA GLN A 38 -35.13 -14.05 -2.70
C GLN A 38 -34.31 -12.84 -2.24
N GLU A 39 -34.67 -12.21 -1.11
CA GLU A 39 -33.92 -11.10 -0.51
C GLU A 39 -32.48 -11.51 -0.21
N TYR A 40 -32.28 -12.71 0.32
CA TYR A 40 -30.95 -13.25 0.59
C TYR A 40 -30.12 -13.41 -0.68
N GLN A 41 -30.69 -13.96 -1.73
CA GLN A 41 -30.00 -14.15 -3.01
C GLN A 41 -29.65 -12.83 -3.68
N GLU A 42 -30.53 -11.83 -3.61
CA GLU A 42 -30.26 -10.48 -4.12
C GLU A 42 -29.10 -9.81 -3.37
N ARG A 43 -29.10 -9.87 -2.04
CA ARG A 43 -28.00 -9.34 -1.21
C ARG A 43 -26.69 -10.06 -1.47
N LYS A 44 -26.74 -11.39 -1.60
CA LYS A 44 -25.55 -12.19 -1.91
C LYS A 44 -24.93 -11.75 -3.24
N LYS A 45 -25.74 -11.59 -4.27
CA LYS A 45 -25.30 -11.14 -5.60
C LYS A 45 -24.71 -9.72 -5.55
N GLU A 46 -25.33 -8.83 -4.78
CA GLU A 46 -24.82 -7.47 -4.58
C GLU A 46 -23.44 -7.49 -3.89
N LEU A 47 -23.29 -8.26 -2.81
CA LEU A 47 -22.02 -8.42 -2.10
C LEU A 47 -20.92 -9.03 -2.98
N GLU A 48 -21.25 -10.03 -3.79
CA GLU A 48 -20.31 -10.61 -4.75
C GLU A 48 -19.84 -9.56 -5.78
N GLY A 49 -20.76 -8.71 -6.23
CA GLY A 49 -20.43 -7.57 -7.11
C GLY A 49 -19.49 -6.57 -6.44
N ILE A 50 -19.76 -6.21 -5.20
CA ILE A 50 -18.90 -5.30 -4.41
C ILE A 50 -17.52 -5.91 -4.19
N LEU A 51 -17.44 -7.19 -3.83
CA LEU A 51 -16.15 -7.88 -3.65
C LEU A 51 -15.31 -7.89 -4.93
N SER A 52 -15.95 -8.15 -6.07
CA SER A 52 -15.27 -8.12 -7.38
C SER A 52 -14.73 -6.72 -7.70
N GLN A 53 -15.51 -5.68 -7.39
CA GLN A 53 -15.09 -4.29 -7.58
C GLN A 53 -13.91 -3.92 -6.67
N ILE A 54 -13.96 -4.31 -5.40
CA ILE A 54 -12.88 -4.08 -4.43
C ILE A 54 -11.58 -4.74 -4.92
N GLU A 55 -11.65 -5.97 -5.42
CA GLU A 55 -10.48 -6.67 -5.91
C GLU A 55 -9.87 -6.00 -7.15
N LYS A 56 -10.71 -5.52 -8.06
CA LYS A 56 -10.28 -4.73 -9.21
C LYS A 56 -9.57 -3.44 -8.79
N GLU A 57 -10.20 -2.67 -7.91
CA GLU A 57 -9.61 -1.41 -7.40
C GLU A 57 -8.31 -1.65 -6.64
N LYS A 58 -8.22 -2.72 -5.85
CA LYS A 58 -6.99 -3.12 -5.17
C LYS A 58 -5.85 -3.39 -6.15
N ASN A 59 -6.13 -4.08 -7.24
CA ASN A 59 -5.12 -4.35 -8.27
C ASN A 59 -4.70 -3.06 -9.00
N GLU A 60 -5.64 -2.17 -9.32
CA GLU A 60 -5.33 -0.87 -9.91
C GLU A 60 -4.46 -0.01 -8.99
N ILE A 61 -4.75 0.01 -7.67
CA ILE A 61 -3.94 0.72 -6.67
C ILE A 61 -2.54 0.14 -6.62
N LYS A 62 -2.38 -1.18 -6.65
CA LYS A 62 -1.08 -1.83 -6.66
C LYS A 62 -0.28 -1.44 -7.89
N ASP A 63 -0.89 -1.48 -9.07
CA ASP A 63 -0.22 -1.12 -10.33
C ASP A 63 0.21 0.35 -10.33
N LEU A 64 -0.63 1.26 -9.81
CA LEU A 64 -0.29 2.67 -9.63
C LEU A 64 0.86 2.86 -8.65
N HIS A 65 0.86 2.12 -7.55
CA HIS A 65 1.94 2.16 -6.57
C HIS A 65 3.27 1.73 -7.19
N ASP A 66 3.29 0.63 -7.92
CA ASP A 66 4.49 0.10 -8.56
C ASP A 66 5.03 1.09 -9.62
N LYS A 67 4.15 1.69 -10.44
CA LYS A 67 4.53 2.75 -11.39
C LYS A 67 5.09 3.99 -10.68
N ASN A 68 4.50 4.40 -9.56
CA ASN A 68 5.00 5.54 -8.80
C ASN A 68 6.39 5.28 -8.23
N LEU A 69 6.67 4.06 -7.75
CA LEU A 69 8.01 3.68 -7.29
C LEU A 69 9.03 3.74 -8.42
N GLU A 70 8.69 3.24 -9.61
CA GLU A 70 9.55 3.31 -10.81
C GLU A 70 9.87 4.77 -11.18
N ILE A 71 8.83 5.63 -11.25
CA ILE A 71 9.01 7.06 -11.55
C ILE A 71 9.90 7.74 -10.51
N LEU A 72 9.69 7.46 -9.22
CA LEU A 72 10.52 8.01 -8.15
C LEU A 72 11.98 7.59 -8.29
N GLN A 73 12.23 6.34 -8.65
CA GLN A 73 13.59 5.84 -8.90
C GLN A 73 14.23 6.52 -10.10
N ASP A 74 13.51 6.69 -11.20
CA ASP A 74 13.98 7.39 -12.39
C ASP A 74 14.33 8.86 -12.09
N ILE A 75 13.47 9.55 -11.34
CA ILE A 75 13.74 10.92 -10.90
C ILE A 75 14.98 10.98 -10.05
N LYS A 76 15.15 10.06 -9.10
CA LYS A 76 16.34 9.98 -8.23
C LYS A 76 17.60 9.81 -9.05
N LEU A 77 17.62 8.86 -9.97
CA LEU A 77 18.76 8.61 -10.86
C LEU A 77 19.09 9.83 -11.74
N ALA A 78 18.06 10.49 -12.27
CA ALA A 78 18.24 11.69 -13.09
C ALA A 78 18.84 12.86 -12.27
N VAL A 79 18.37 13.08 -11.05
CA VAL A 79 18.88 14.11 -10.13
C VAL A 79 20.33 13.80 -9.73
N GLU A 80 20.62 12.55 -9.36
CA GLU A 80 21.99 12.11 -9.02
C GLU A 80 22.95 12.29 -10.18
N SER A 81 22.55 11.92 -11.39
CA SER A 81 23.35 12.12 -12.60
C SER A 81 23.61 13.59 -12.87
N LYS A 82 22.62 14.47 -12.70
CA LYS A 82 22.76 15.91 -12.87
C LYS A 82 23.71 16.52 -11.83
N THR A 83 23.56 16.16 -10.57
CA THR A 83 24.43 16.61 -9.47
C THR A 83 25.90 16.20 -9.73
N SER A 84 26.12 14.94 -10.06
CA SER A 84 27.41 14.41 -10.40
C SER A 84 28.08 15.18 -11.57
N LYS A 85 27.34 15.48 -12.64
CA LYS A 85 27.81 16.26 -13.76
C LYS A 85 28.25 17.68 -13.37
N ILE A 86 27.44 18.35 -12.53
CA ILE A 86 27.72 19.71 -12.05
C ILE A 86 29.05 19.73 -11.26
N TYR A 87 29.19 18.85 -10.27
CA TYR A 87 30.39 18.80 -9.45
C TYR A 87 31.62 18.32 -10.22
N ASN A 88 31.46 17.43 -11.21
CA ASN A 88 32.57 17.03 -12.09
C ASN A 88 33.06 18.16 -13.00
N GLN A 89 32.28 19.19 -13.27
CA GLN A 89 32.64 20.35 -14.07
C GLN A 89 33.04 21.57 -13.25
N MET A 90 32.75 21.53 -11.94
CA MET A 90 33.03 22.64 -11.03
C MET A 90 34.53 22.73 -10.71
N LYS A 91 35.03 23.95 -10.48
CA LYS A 91 36.39 24.12 -9.97
C LYS A 91 36.54 23.43 -8.61
N PRO A 92 37.55 22.60 -8.39
CA PRO A 92 37.70 21.80 -7.17
C PRO A 92 37.64 22.59 -5.87
N LYS A 93 38.23 23.81 -5.88
CA LYS A 93 38.17 24.69 -4.71
C LYS A 93 36.76 25.13 -4.37
N ILE A 94 35.95 25.47 -5.36
CA ILE A 94 34.54 25.88 -5.15
C ILE A 94 33.73 24.69 -4.62
N ALA A 95 33.90 23.52 -5.18
CA ALA A 95 33.27 22.30 -4.71
C ALA A 95 33.67 21.99 -3.26
N ALA A 96 34.91 22.13 -2.89
CA ALA A 96 35.42 21.93 -1.53
C ALA A 96 34.80 22.94 -0.54
N ASP A 97 34.68 24.20 -0.92
CA ASP A 97 34.09 25.25 -0.09
C ASP A 97 32.59 24.91 0.18
N ILE A 98 31.87 24.49 -0.84
CA ILE A 98 30.44 24.03 -0.70
C ILE A 98 30.39 22.80 0.22
N PHE A 99 31.26 21.81 0.04
CA PHE A 99 31.26 20.60 0.86
C PHE A 99 31.60 20.92 2.33
N ASN A 100 32.58 21.82 2.56
CA ASN A 100 32.87 22.28 3.91
C ASN A 100 31.66 22.92 4.58
N GLN A 101 30.91 23.74 3.85
CA GLN A 101 29.70 24.37 4.33
C GLN A 101 28.62 23.32 4.64
N MET A 102 28.35 22.39 3.73
CA MET A 102 27.36 21.31 3.91
C MET A 102 27.68 20.43 5.13
N ILE A 103 28.96 20.09 5.32
CA ILE A 103 29.43 19.30 6.46
C ILE A 103 29.24 20.10 7.76
N GLY A 104 29.51 21.39 7.76
CA GLY A 104 29.24 22.29 8.88
C GLY A 104 27.77 22.37 9.25
N GLU A 105 26.89 22.17 8.30
CA GLU A 105 25.42 22.06 8.49
C GLU A 105 24.93 20.66 8.91
N GLY A 106 25.83 19.71 9.11
CA GLY A 106 25.50 18.33 9.48
C GLY A 106 25.10 17.42 8.31
N LYS A 107 25.34 17.83 7.06
CA LYS A 107 24.99 17.09 5.83
C LYS A 107 26.15 16.27 5.26
N ILE A 108 26.92 15.62 6.13
CA ILE A 108 28.09 14.87 5.70
C ILE A 108 27.75 13.66 4.84
N ASP A 109 26.64 12.99 5.12
CA ASP A 109 26.18 11.84 4.36
C ASP A 109 25.81 12.23 2.92
N ASP A 110 25.16 13.38 2.74
CA ASP A 110 24.84 13.92 1.41
C ASP A 110 26.12 14.22 0.61
N VAL A 111 27.13 14.80 1.26
CA VAL A 111 28.45 15.07 0.65
C VAL A 111 29.13 13.76 0.26
N PHE A 112 29.06 12.76 1.13
CA PHE A 112 29.63 11.43 0.86
C PHE A 112 28.97 10.76 -0.34
N ASP A 113 27.66 10.80 -0.43
CA ASP A 113 26.89 10.27 -1.56
C ASP A 113 27.24 10.96 -2.87
N ILE A 114 27.47 12.26 -2.85
CA ILE A 114 27.97 13.00 -4.03
C ILE A 114 29.34 12.51 -4.42
N ILE A 115 30.30 12.44 -3.48
CA ILE A 115 31.68 12.01 -3.70
C ILE A 115 31.75 10.63 -4.34
N LEU A 116 30.94 9.67 -3.90
CA LEU A 116 30.89 8.32 -4.47
C LEU A 116 30.51 8.30 -5.96
N LYS A 117 29.88 9.35 -6.46
CA LYS A 117 29.40 9.47 -7.85
C LYS A 117 30.32 10.34 -8.72
N LEU A 118 31.34 10.95 -8.14
CA LEU A 118 32.31 11.77 -8.86
C LEU A 118 33.44 10.93 -9.45
N LYS A 119 34.13 11.47 -10.47
CA LYS A 119 35.35 10.88 -10.99
C LYS A 119 36.44 10.96 -9.94
N GLU A 120 37.22 9.90 -9.76
CA GLU A 120 38.30 9.82 -8.77
C GLU A 120 39.29 10.98 -8.89
N SER A 121 39.62 11.39 -10.13
CA SER A 121 40.50 12.55 -10.38
C SER A 121 39.94 13.84 -9.77
N ASN A 122 38.63 14.05 -9.85
CA ASN A 122 37.97 15.22 -9.29
C ASN A 122 37.90 15.15 -7.77
N VAL A 123 37.56 13.97 -7.23
CA VAL A 123 37.56 13.71 -5.78
C VAL A 123 38.93 14.05 -5.21
N THR A 124 40.02 13.55 -5.83
CA THR A 124 41.42 13.84 -5.43
C THR A 124 41.69 15.33 -5.39
N GLN A 125 41.26 16.11 -6.38
CA GLN A 125 41.45 17.54 -6.41
C GLN A 125 40.60 18.28 -5.36
N ILE A 126 39.37 17.88 -5.15
CA ILE A 126 38.45 18.46 -4.14
C ILE A 126 39.02 18.21 -2.73
N MET A 127 39.48 17.00 -2.45
CA MET A 127 40.05 16.62 -1.14
C MET A 127 41.23 17.51 -0.73
N LYS A 128 42.01 18.02 -1.69
CA LYS A 128 43.14 18.95 -1.40
C LYS A 128 42.69 20.29 -0.81
N PHE A 129 41.47 20.71 -1.08
CA PHE A 129 40.91 21.98 -0.65
C PHE A 129 39.91 21.87 0.50
N LEU A 130 39.56 20.65 0.91
CA LEU A 130 38.74 20.43 2.10
C LEU A 130 39.54 20.81 3.37
N SER A 131 38.81 21.20 4.41
CA SER A 131 39.41 21.32 5.74
C SER A 131 39.93 19.95 6.21
N VAL A 132 41.01 19.94 6.94
CA VAL A 132 41.65 18.69 7.41
C VAL A 132 40.68 17.80 8.19
N PRO A 133 39.85 18.31 9.12
CA PRO A 133 38.85 17.48 9.81
C PRO A 133 37.85 16.82 8.84
N ASN A 134 37.32 17.58 7.89
CA ASN A 134 36.35 17.08 6.93
C ASN A 134 36.96 16.05 5.98
N ALA A 135 38.18 16.29 5.49
CA ALA A 135 38.87 15.32 4.67
C ALA A 135 39.15 14.01 5.42
N SER A 136 39.52 14.10 6.71
CA SER A 136 39.75 12.93 7.56
C SER A 136 38.49 12.09 7.73
N ILE A 137 37.36 12.72 8.04
CA ILE A 137 36.08 12.00 8.23
C ILE A 137 35.64 11.32 6.93
N LEU A 138 35.68 12.04 5.80
CA LEU A 138 35.33 11.49 4.50
C LEU A 138 36.22 10.32 4.08
N THR A 139 37.53 10.39 4.42
CA THR A 139 38.46 9.28 4.18
C THR A 139 38.06 8.04 4.98
N GLN A 140 37.75 8.19 6.26
CA GLN A 140 37.23 7.07 7.07
C GLN A 140 35.94 6.47 6.52
N MET A 141 35.02 7.31 6.04
CA MET A 141 33.77 6.83 5.42
C MET A 141 34.07 6.03 4.14
N LEU A 142 35.02 6.46 3.30
CA LEU A 142 35.44 5.74 2.10
C LEU A 142 36.07 4.38 2.44
N GLU A 143 36.93 4.32 3.45
CA GLU A 143 37.52 3.05 3.93
C GLU A 143 36.47 2.09 4.42
N ASN A 144 35.57 2.56 5.26
CA ASN A 144 34.46 1.73 5.78
C ASN A 144 33.49 1.25 4.69
N PHE A 145 33.28 2.08 3.67
CA PHE A 145 32.43 1.72 2.53
C PHE A 145 33.04 0.58 1.70
N ASN A 146 34.34 0.62 1.44
CA ASN A 146 35.05 -0.44 0.71
C ASN A 146 35.09 -1.75 1.48
N ILE A 147 35.32 -1.73 2.78
CA ILE A 147 35.33 -2.93 3.64
C ILE A 147 33.96 -3.63 3.64
N ASN A 148 32.88 -2.86 3.65
CA ASN A 148 31.52 -3.40 3.64
C ASN A 148 31.11 -3.97 2.26
N LYS A 149 31.74 -3.50 1.19
CA LYS A 149 31.51 -4.02 -0.17
C LYS A 149 32.23 -5.37 -0.38
N GLU A 150 33.45 -5.53 0.13
CA GLU A 150 34.21 -6.80 0.07
C GLU A 150 33.61 -7.92 0.93
N LYS A 151 32.80 -7.60 1.93
CA LYS A 151 32.12 -8.61 2.76
C LYS A 151 30.80 -9.12 2.18
N LYS A 152 30.33 -8.54 1.08
CA LYS A 152 29.07 -8.92 0.43
C LYS A 152 29.25 -9.75 -0.85
N ASP A 153 30.47 -9.88 -1.33
CA ASP A 153 30.86 -10.77 -2.42
C ASP A 153 31.49 -12.05 -1.85
#